data_6d3352b198ccf3fc5ae8190b29649850
#
_entry.id   6d3352b198ccf3fc5ae8190b29649850
#
_cell.length_a   1.000
_cell.length_b   1.000
_cell.length_c   1.000
_cell.angle_alpha   90.00
_cell.angle_beta   90.00
_cell.angle_gamma   90.00
#
_symmetry.space_group_name_H-M   'P 1'
#
loop_
_entity.id
_entity.type
_entity.pdbx_description
1 polymer ?
#
loop_
_entity_poly.entity_id
_entity_poly.type
_entity_poly.pdbx_seq_one_letter_code
_entity_poly.pdbx_strand_id
1 'polypeptide(L)'
;MTSMKISYDSEIDALYIRLIEGKHECRTVRLNEEIALNIGKGEKLVGIEILDAKEVLGAGKLPSVVLEGITASTAPLAAREKPSRKYRA
;
A
#
# COMPACT_ATOMS: atom_id res chain seq x y z
N MET A 1 -10.70 -9.51 -10.64
CA MET A 1 -10.68 -8.25 -10.02
C MET A 1 -9.61 -8.13 -8.97
N THR A 2 -9.07 -6.99 -8.77
CA THR A 2 -8.01 -6.84 -7.81
C THR A 2 -8.49 -6.03 -6.62
N SER A 3 -7.90 -6.27 -5.50
CA SER A 3 -8.22 -5.48 -4.32
C SER A 3 -6.94 -5.18 -3.56
N MET A 4 -6.94 -4.08 -2.88
CA MET A 4 -5.86 -3.76 -1.98
C MET A 4 -6.20 -4.32 -0.62
N LYS A 5 -5.18 -4.68 0.14
CA LYS A 5 -5.40 -5.24 1.43
C LYS A 5 -4.38 -4.70 2.40
N ILE A 6 -4.84 -4.26 3.53
CA ILE A 6 -3.96 -3.78 4.57
C ILE A 6 -4.00 -4.77 5.71
N SER A 7 -2.85 -5.30 6.08
CA SER A 7 -2.75 -6.28 7.14
C SER A 7 -1.81 -5.78 8.20
N TYR A 8 -2.12 -6.08 9.44
CA TYR A 8 -1.29 -5.65 10.55
C TYR A 8 -1.04 -6.82 11.48
N ASP A 9 0.21 -7.06 11.80
CA ASP A 9 0.57 -8.10 12.74
C ASP A 9 0.99 -7.42 14.03
N SER A 10 0.13 -7.51 15.04
CA SER A 10 0.38 -6.81 16.29
C SER A 10 1.50 -7.41 17.10
N GLU A 11 1.86 -8.65 16.83
CA GLU A 11 2.94 -9.26 17.60
C GLU A 11 4.29 -8.69 17.24
N ILE A 12 4.47 -8.28 16.02
CA ILE A 12 5.73 -7.72 15.60
C ILE A 12 5.58 -6.28 15.12
N ASP A 13 4.42 -5.71 15.28
CA ASP A 13 4.16 -4.31 14.91
C ASP A 13 4.54 -4.07 13.45
N ALA A 14 4.11 -4.96 12.58
CA ALA A 14 4.41 -4.84 11.17
C ALA A 14 3.14 -4.68 10.35
N LEU A 15 3.13 -3.72 9.47
CA LEU A 15 1.99 -3.46 8.61
C LEU A 15 2.39 -3.75 7.18
N TYR A 16 1.50 -4.39 6.46
CA TYR A 16 1.76 -4.68 5.05
C TYR A 16 0.59 -4.21 4.21
N ILE A 17 0.87 -3.44 3.18
CA ILE A 17 -0.14 -2.99 2.26
C ILE A 17 0.06 -3.72 0.97
N ARG A 18 -0.90 -4.59 0.62
CA ARG A 18 -0.82 -5.34 -0.59
C ARG A 18 -1.60 -4.61 -1.66
N LEU A 19 -0.92 -4.26 -2.72
CA LEU A 19 -1.52 -3.43 -3.74
C LEU A 19 -1.99 -4.23 -4.95
N ILE A 20 -1.41 -5.40 -5.17
CA ILE A 20 -1.80 -6.24 -6.29
C ILE A 20 -2.03 -7.64 -5.77
N GLU A 21 -3.18 -8.20 -6.06
CA GLU A 21 -3.53 -9.54 -5.61
C GLU A 21 -2.71 -10.60 -6.28
N GLY A 22 -2.65 -11.76 -5.68
CA GLY A 22 -2.02 -12.91 -6.28
C GLY A 22 -0.59 -13.08 -5.83
N LYS A 23 0.03 -14.13 -6.30
CA LYS A 23 1.40 -14.41 -5.97
C LYS A 23 2.29 -13.78 -7.00
N HIS A 24 3.30 -13.08 -6.55
CA HIS A 24 4.21 -12.39 -7.45
C HIS A 24 5.62 -12.57 -6.97
N GLU A 25 6.51 -12.84 -7.90
CA GLU A 25 7.90 -12.82 -7.56
C GLU A 25 8.35 -11.39 -7.52
N CYS A 26 8.89 -10.96 -6.42
CA CYS A 26 9.23 -9.57 -6.24
C CYS A 26 10.67 -9.40 -5.80
N ARG A 27 11.25 -8.29 -6.17
CA ARG A 27 12.49 -7.90 -5.53
C ARG A 27 12.12 -6.91 -4.43
N THR A 28 12.90 -6.86 -3.40
CA THR A 28 12.63 -5.98 -2.29
C THR A 28 13.57 -4.79 -2.34
N VAL A 29 12.99 -3.61 -2.31
CA VAL A 29 13.76 -2.39 -2.29
C VAL A 29 13.56 -1.76 -0.92
N ARG A 30 14.62 -1.70 -0.12
CA ARG A 30 14.51 -1.16 1.20
C ARG A 30 14.77 0.32 1.17
N LEU A 31 13.85 1.11 1.69
CA LEU A 31 14.04 2.54 1.78
C LEU A 31 14.82 2.91 3.04
N ASN A 32 14.59 2.15 4.10
CA ASN A 32 15.33 2.34 5.34
C ASN A 32 15.10 1.09 6.17
N GLU A 33 15.40 1.13 7.44
CA GLU A 33 15.29 -0.05 8.27
C GLU A 33 13.85 -0.47 8.48
N GLU A 34 12.91 0.43 8.35
CA GLU A 34 11.52 0.13 8.62
C GLU A 34 10.67 -0.02 7.37
N ILE A 35 11.05 0.56 6.25
CA ILE A 35 10.17 0.60 5.09
C ILE A 35 10.80 -0.08 3.90
N ALA A 36 10.06 -1.01 3.31
CA ALA A 36 10.51 -1.74 2.14
C ALA A 36 9.39 -1.84 1.12
N LEU A 37 9.75 -1.84 -0.13
CA LEU A 37 8.81 -1.99 -1.22
C LEU A 37 9.03 -3.32 -1.90
N ASN A 38 7.95 -3.95 -2.30
CA ASN A 38 8.03 -5.18 -3.09
C ASN A 38 7.64 -4.83 -4.51
N ILE A 39 8.59 -4.97 -5.41
CA ILE A 39 8.42 -4.60 -6.81
C ILE A 39 8.35 -5.85 -7.64
N GLY A 40 7.30 -6.03 -8.37
CA GLY A 40 7.12 -7.22 -9.19
C GLY A 40 7.53 -6.99 -10.62
N LYS A 41 7.14 -7.96 -11.44
CA LYS A 41 7.48 -7.92 -12.83
C LYS A 41 6.91 -6.69 -13.48
N GLY A 42 7.67 -6.08 -14.37
CA GLY A 42 7.24 -4.86 -15.03
C GLY A 42 7.30 -3.65 -14.14
N GLU A 43 8.06 -3.72 -13.07
CA GLU A 43 8.24 -2.63 -12.11
C GLU A 43 6.94 -2.23 -11.45
N LYS A 44 6.04 -3.20 -11.24
CA LYS A 44 4.79 -2.90 -10.59
C LYS A 44 4.94 -2.97 -9.10
N LEU A 45 4.35 -2.04 -8.39
CA LEU A 45 4.44 -2.03 -6.94
C LEU A 45 3.42 -3.01 -6.38
N VAL A 46 3.91 -4.09 -5.82
CA VAL A 46 3.07 -5.14 -5.31
C VAL A 46 2.69 -4.90 -3.86
N GLY A 47 3.59 -4.40 -3.09
CA GLY A 47 3.29 -4.19 -1.69
C GLY A 47 4.27 -3.27 -1.00
N ILE A 48 3.88 -2.82 0.18
CA ILE A 48 4.71 -1.97 1.01
C ILE A 48 4.74 -2.57 2.39
N GLU A 49 5.94 -2.78 2.92
CA GLU A 49 6.10 -3.33 4.25
C GLU A 49 6.60 -2.26 5.19
N ILE A 50 5.97 -2.11 6.34
CA ILE A 50 6.36 -1.13 7.32
C ILE A 50 6.55 -1.81 8.66
N LEU A 51 7.77 -1.81 9.15
CA LEU A 51 8.09 -2.36 10.44
C LEU A 51 8.02 -1.23 11.46
N ASP A 52 7.84 -1.59 12.70
CA ASP A 52 7.74 -0.59 13.77
C ASP A 52 6.62 0.40 13.41
N ALA A 53 5.52 -0.15 12.96
CA ALA A 53 4.50 0.66 12.30
C ALA A 53 3.90 1.74 13.18
N LYS A 54 3.74 1.47 14.47
CA LYS A 54 3.14 2.46 15.34
C LYS A 54 4.00 3.70 15.46
N GLU A 55 5.31 3.51 15.44
CA GLU A 55 6.18 4.67 15.54
C GLU A 55 6.38 5.33 14.19
N VAL A 56 6.46 4.54 13.13
CA VAL A 56 6.70 5.10 11.81
C VAL A 56 5.48 5.87 11.32
N LEU A 57 4.30 5.36 11.59
CA LEU A 57 3.08 5.97 11.07
C LEU A 57 2.37 6.87 12.05
N GLY A 58 2.64 6.72 13.31
CA GLY A 58 1.96 7.54 14.27
C GLY A 58 2.82 7.68 15.48
N ALA A 59 2.31 8.24 16.49
CA ALA A 59 3.06 8.42 17.70
C ALA A 59 2.65 7.37 18.70
N GLY A 60 3.00 6.14 18.42
CA GLY A 60 2.67 5.04 19.32
C GLY A 60 1.34 4.40 19.06
N LYS A 61 0.64 4.80 18.00
CA LYS A 61 -0.60 4.17 17.62
C LYS A 61 -0.73 4.17 16.14
N LEU A 62 -1.44 3.20 15.59
CA LEU A 62 -1.69 3.17 14.17
C LEU A 62 -2.74 4.19 13.79
N PRO A 63 -2.57 4.89 12.71
CA PRO A 63 -3.61 5.80 12.25
C PRO A 63 -4.78 5.02 11.68
N SER A 64 -5.93 5.63 11.65
CA SER A 64 -7.08 4.99 11.03
C SER A 64 -6.96 5.11 9.53
N VAL A 65 -7.71 4.30 8.82
CA VAL A 65 -7.68 4.28 7.37
C VAL A 65 -8.92 4.96 6.85
N VAL A 66 -8.73 5.93 5.99
CA VAL A 66 -9.84 6.62 5.37
C VAL A 66 -9.65 6.55 3.87
N LEU A 67 -10.66 6.11 3.16
CA LEU A 67 -10.60 6.09 1.71
C LEU A 67 -11.47 7.22 1.21
N GLU A 68 -10.88 8.03 0.38
CA GLU A 68 -11.56 9.21 -0.10
C GLU A 68 -11.43 9.27 -1.59
N GLY A 69 -12.51 9.52 -2.30
CA GLY A 69 -12.48 9.60 -3.74
C GLY A 69 -12.34 8.28 -4.44
N ILE A 70 -12.40 7.18 -3.69
CA ILE A 70 -12.29 5.86 -4.26
C ILE A 70 -13.55 5.10 -4.01
N THR A 71 -14.12 4.52 -5.04
CA THR A 71 -15.31 3.72 -4.87
C THR A 71 -14.90 2.32 -4.57
N ALA A 72 -15.52 1.75 -3.60
CA ALA A 72 -15.22 0.39 -3.29
C ALA A 72 -15.61 -0.53 -4.38
N SER A 73 -16.59 -0.23 -5.13
CA SER A 73 -16.93 -1.10 -6.17
C SER A 73 -16.08 -0.72 -7.30
N THR A 74 -15.96 -1.46 -8.19
CA THR A 74 -15.08 -1.26 -9.22
C THR A 74 -15.65 -0.49 -10.30
N ALA A 75 -15.92 0.71 -10.08
CA ALA A 75 -16.41 1.54 -11.14
C ALA A 75 -15.37 1.54 -12.23
N PRO A 76 -15.77 1.53 -13.43
CA PRO A 76 -14.85 1.49 -14.52
C PRO A 76 -13.96 2.69 -14.49
N LEU A 77 -12.71 2.45 -14.68
CA LEU A 77 -11.83 3.50 -14.67
C LEU A 77 -12.05 4.49 -15.71
N ALA A 78 -12.56 4.06 -16.79
CA ALA A 78 -12.83 4.96 -17.85
C ALA A 78 -13.69 6.06 -17.42
N ALA A 79 -14.41 5.81 -16.43
CA ALA A 79 -15.32 6.80 -15.97
C ALA A 79 -14.59 7.88 -15.27
N ARG A 80 -13.50 7.68 -14.96
CA ARG A 80 -12.96 8.59 -14.20
C ARG A 80 -11.98 9.25 -14.83
N GLU A 81 -11.61 9.85 -15.11
CA GLU A 81 -10.82 10.41 -15.70
C GLU A 81 -9.91 10.97 -15.09
N LYS A 82 -9.27 11.30 -14.90
CA LYS A 82 -8.51 11.64 -14.60
C LYS A 82 -7.67 12.01 -14.27
N PRO A 83 -7.25 12.27 -13.87
CA PRO A 83 -6.57 12.65 -13.54
C PRO A 83 -5.77 13.15 -13.18
N SER A 84 -5.35 13.42 -12.75
CA SER A 84 -4.80 13.78 -12.51
C SER A 84 -3.80 14.14 -12.05
N ARG A 85 -3.27 14.46 -11.85
CA ARG A 85 -2.38 14.73 -11.51
C ARG A 85 -2.11 15.54 -10.66
N LYS A 86 -2.45 15.75 -10.07
CA LYS A 86 -2.36 16.50 -9.26
C LYS A 86 -1.71 16.27 -8.13
N TYR A 87 -1.10 15.55 -7.82
CA TYR A 87 -0.47 15.29 -6.79
C TYR A 87 0.74 15.52 -6.99
N ARG A 88 1.20 16.11 -6.68
CA ARG A 88 2.21 16.30 -6.81
C ARG A 88 2.73 16.42 -5.79
N ALA A 89 3.25 16.25 -5.44
CA ALA A 89 3.72 16.18 -4.54
C ALA A 89 4.56 16.68 -4.05
#